data_6d470126f333a40430210cc25da3b252
#
_entry.id   6d470126f333a40430210cc25da3b252
#
_cell.length_a   1.000
_cell.length_b   1.000
_cell.length_c   1.000
_cell.angle_alpha   90.00
_cell.angle_beta   90.00
_cell.angle_gamma   90.00
#
_symmetry.space_group_name_H-M   'P 1'
#
loop_
_entity.id
_entity.type
_entity.pdbx_description
1 polymer ?
#
loop_
_entity_poly.entity_id
_entity_poly.type
_entity_poly.pdbx_seq_one_letter_code
_entity_poly.pdbx_strand_id
1 'polypeptide(L)'
;MRFSLLVRMAWEKEMNNKQHTTTAGEDYLESVLILQKKLGMVRSVDVARHMEVSKPSVCYAVGTLREGGFLTTDENHYIHLTDLGRDVAEKIYERHCFFTKHFISIGVDPETAEADACRIEHDISAETYERLKESVTKE
;
A
#
# COMPACT_ATOMS: atom_id res chain seq x y z
N MET A 1 -18.72 17.76 9.05
CA MET A 1 -17.75 17.77 10.15
C MET A 1 -16.61 18.70 9.80
N ARG A 2 -16.42 19.74 10.57
CA ARG A 2 -15.30 20.66 10.37
C ARG A 2 -14.10 20.12 11.11
N PHE A 3 -13.06 19.73 10.39
CA PHE A 3 -11.77 19.44 11.02
C PHE A 3 -11.21 20.72 11.63
N SER A 4 -10.65 20.64 12.83
CA SER A 4 -9.99 21.79 13.44
C SER A 4 -8.83 22.26 12.55
N LEU A 5 -8.52 23.54 12.58
CA LEU A 5 -7.40 24.13 11.83
C LEU A 5 -6.09 23.36 12.10
N LEU A 6 -5.88 22.90 13.34
CA LEU A 6 -4.71 22.12 13.75
C LEU A 6 -4.63 20.76 13.05
N VAL A 7 -5.75 20.07 12.91
CA VAL A 7 -5.82 18.78 12.20
C VAL A 7 -5.51 18.99 10.73
N ARG A 8 -6.07 20.06 10.14
CA ARG A 8 -5.82 20.38 8.74
C ARG A 8 -4.36 20.75 8.48
N MET A 9 -3.75 21.56 9.36
CA MET A 9 -2.35 21.94 9.24
C MET A 9 -1.40 20.75 9.45
N ALA A 10 -1.72 19.85 10.39
CA ALA A 10 -0.96 18.61 10.59
C ALA A 10 -1.04 17.71 9.36
N TRP A 11 -2.22 17.64 8.75
CA TRP A 11 -2.46 16.86 7.53
C TRP A 11 -1.70 17.43 6.33
N GLU A 12 -1.75 18.75 6.15
CA GLU A 12 -1.02 19.46 5.08
C GLU A 12 0.50 19.33 5.26
N LYS A 13 1.01 19.37 6.50
CA LYS A 13 2.42 19.19 6.81
C LYS A 13 2.89 17.76 6.52
N GLU A 14 2.08 16.79 6.85
CA GLU A 14 2.36 15.38 6.56
C GLU A 14 2.32 15.13 5.05
N MET A 15 1.39 15.77 4.35
CA MET A 15 1.27 15.72 2.90
C MET A 15 2.46 16.36 2.17
N ASN A 16 3.04 17.43 2.71
CA ASN A 16 4.16 18.14 2.09
C ASN A 16 5.53 17.51 2.35
N ASN A 17 5.64 16.61 3.31
CA ASN A 17 6.95 16.11 3.77
C ASN A 17 7.32 14.71 3.27
N LYS A 18 6.51 14.12 2.41
CA LYS A 18 6.78 12.81 1.82
C LYS A 18 6.88 12.93 0.31
N GLN A 19 7.87 12.28 -0.29
CA GLN A 19 7.77 11.88 -1.68
C GLN A 19 6.53 10.99 -1.78
N HIS A 20 5.41 11.60 -2.18
CA HIS A 20 4.11 10.93 -2.12
C HIS A 20 3.93 9.94 -3.24
N THR A 21 3.75 8.70 -2.85
CA THR A 21 2.93 7.79 -3.61
C THR A 21 1.46 8.11 -3.32
N THR A 22 0.65 8.08 -4.35
CA THR A 22 -0.80 8.09 -4.22
C THR A 22 -1.27 6.76 -3.64
N THR A 23 -2.52 6.68 -3.15
CA THR A 23 -3.16 5.43 -2.72
C THR A 23 -3.05 4.36 -3.80
N ALA A 24 -3.32 4.72 -5.06
CA ALA A 24 -3.17 3.81 -6.19
C ALA A 24 -1.72 3.34 -6.36
N GLY A 25 -0.75 4.25 -6.22
CA GLY A 25 0.68 3.91 -6.28
C GLY A 25 1.08 2.92 -5.18
N GLU A 26 0.59 3.11 -3.96
CA GLU A 26 0.83 2.19 -2.86
C GLU A 26 0.24 0.81 -3.14
N ASP A 27 -0.96 0.72 -3.71
CA ASP A 27 -1.58 -0.54 -4.12
C ASP A 27 -0.75 -1.27 -5.17
N TYR A 28 -0.21 -0.55 -6.15
CA TYR A 28 0.67 -1.15 -7.16
C TYR A 28 1.96 -1.69 -6.54
N LEU A 29 2.59 -0.94 -5.64
CA LEU A 29 3.82 -1.38 -4.96
C LEU A 29 3.56 -2.61 -4.08
N GLU A 30 2.45 -2.63 -3.34
CA GLU A 30 2.04 -3.80 -2.56
C GLU A 30 1.82 -5.01 -3.45
N SER A 31 1.15 -4.83 -4.59
CA SER A 31 0.89 -5.91 -5.55
C SER A 31 2.18 -6.49 -6.09
N VAL A 32 3.16 -5.65 -6.42
CA VAL A 32 4.48 -6.12 -6.87
C VAL A 32 5.16 -6.94 -5.77
N LEU A 33 5.11 -6.48 -4.51
CA LEU A 33 5.69 -7.21 -3.38
C LEU A 33 5.05 -8.59 -3.21
N ILE A 34 3.72 -8.66 -3.24
CA ILE A 34 2.96 -9.91 -3.10
C ILE A 34 3.32 -10.86 -4.24
N LEU A 35 3.35 -10.37 -5.47
CA LEU A 35 3.65 -11.17 -6.65
C LEU A 35 5.10 -11.66 -6.68
N GLN A 36 6.06 -10.85 -6.20
CA GLN A 36 7.44 -11.30 -6.05
C GLN A 36 7.55 -12.49 -5.09
N LYS A 37 6.80 -12.48 -4.01
CA LYS A 37 6.75 -13.59 -3.04
C LYS A 37 6.16 -14.85 -3.65
N LYS A 38 5.17 -14.70 -4.55
CA LYS A 38 4.48 -15.84 -5.18
C LYS A 38 5.20 -16.38 -6.41
N LEU A 39 5.70 -15.49 -7.27
CA LEU A 39 6.20 -15.83 -8.61
C LEU A 39 7.72 -15.72 -8.74
N GLY A 40 8.37 -15.00 -7.85
CA GLY A 40 9.78 -14.65 -7.94
C GLY A 40 10.04 -13.48 -8.88
N MET A 41 9.60 -13.57 -10.13
CA MET A 41 9.77 -12.52 -11.14
C MET A 41 8.40 -11.98 -11.55
N VAL A 42 8.29 -10.65 -11.68
CA VAL A 42 7.01 -9.97 -11.92
C VAL A 42 7.07 -9.12 -13.17
N ARG A 43 6.08 -9.28 -14.04
CA ARG A 43 5.86 -8.44 -15.23
C ARG A 43 4.55 -7.68 -15.12
N SER A 44 4.36 -6.67 -15.96
CA SER A 44 3.14 -5.86 -15.98
C SER A 44 1.87 -6.69 -16.17
N VAL A 45 1.93 -7.77 -16.95
CA VAL A 45 0.78 -8.68 -17.15
C VAL A 45 0.37 -9.38 -15.86
N ASP A 46 1.33 -9.71 -15.01
CA ASP A 46 1.06 -10.34 -13.70
C ASP A 46 0.33 -9.36 -12.77
N VAL A 47 0.78 -8.10 -12.76
CA VAL A 47 0.15 -7.03 -11.97
C VAL A 47 -1.26 -6.76 -12.48
N ALA A 48 -1.45 -6.65 -13.79
CA ALA A 48 -2.76 -6.44 -14.40
C ALA A 48 -3.76 -7.53 -14.02
N ARG A 49 -3.33 -8.78 -14.05
CA ARG A 49 -4.16 -9.93 -13.67
C ARG A 49 -4.49 -9.91 -12.18
N HIS A 50 -3.49 -9.64 -11.33
CA HIS A 50 -3.67 -9.62 -9.87
C HIS A 50 -4.62 -8.52 -9.43
N MET A 51 -4.49 -7.32 -9.98
CA MET A 51 -5.29 -6.16 -9.62
C MET A 51 -6.60 -6.04 -10.39
N GLU A 52 -6.81 -6.88 -11.41
CA GLU A 52 -7.99 -6.82 -12.29
C GLU A 52 -8.13 -5.46 -12.98
N VAL A 53 -7.02 -4.94 -13.47
CA VAL A 53 -6.95 -3.67 -14.21
C VAL A 53 -6.38 -3.89 -15.61
N SER A 54 -6.53 -2.90 -16.48
CA SER A 54 -6.00 -2.98 -17.83
C SER A 54 -4.48 -2.89 -17.86
N LYS A 55 -3.87 -3.52 -18.87
CA LYS A 55 -2.42 -3.46 -19.07
C LYS A 55 -1.92 -2.02 -19.29
N PRO A 56 -2.59 -1.15 -20.08
CA PRO A 56 -2.19 0.25 -20.18
C PRO A 56 -2.18 0.99 -18.84
N SER A 57 -3.15 0.72 -17.96
CA SER A 57 -3.17 1.31 -16.61
C SER A 57 -1.95 0.91 -15.79
N VAL A 58 -1.55 -0.37 -15.85
CA VAL A 58 -0.34 -0.85 -15.18
C VAL A 58 0.89 -0.20 -15.76
N CYS A 59 1.03 -0.13 -17.08
CA CYS A 59 2.19 0.49 -17.74
C CYS A 59 2.34 1.95 -17.36
N TYR A 60 1.24 2.69 -17.28
CA TYR A 60 1.24 4.08 -16.82
C TYR A 60 1.70 4.20 -15.36
N ALA A 61 1.15 3.38 -14.49
CA ALA A 61 1.50 3.38 -13.06
C ALA A 61 2.97 2.99 -12.83
N VAL A 62 3.45 1.97 -13.52
CA VAL A 62 4.85 1.52 -13.46
C VAL A 62 5.78 2.64 -13.93
N GLY A 63 5.43 3.33 -15.01
CA GLY A 63 6.20 4.47 -15.51
C GLY A 63 6.30 5.60 -14.48
N THR A 64 5.17 5.97 -13.87
CA THR A 64 5.11 7.00 -12.84
C THR A 64 5.92 6.61 -11.59
N LEU A 65 5.78 5.38 -11.13
CA LEU A 65 6.51 4.88 -9.96
C LEU A 65 8.01 4.75 -10.23
N ARG A 66 8.39 4.40 -11.46
CA ARG A 66 9.79 4.37 -11.87
C ARG A 66 10.39 5.77 -11.84
N GLU A 67 9.70 6.77 -12.37
CA GLU A 67 10.13 8.17 -12.32
C GLU A 67 10.29 8.67 -10.87
N GLY A 68 9.41 8.23 -9.98
CA GLY A 68 9.48 8.56 -8.56
C GLY A 68 10.56 7.81 -7.78
N GLY A 69 11.24 6.85 -8.39
CA GLY A 69 12.30 6.08 -7.75
C GLY A 69 11.82 4.90 -6.90
N PHE A 70 10.58 4.46 -7.07
CA PHE A 70 9.99 3.35 -6.32
C PHE A 70 10.17 2.00 -7.00
N LEU A 71 10.31 1.99 -8.32
CA LEU A 71 10.46 0.79 -9.13
C LEU A 71 11.60 0.95 -10.13
N THR A 72 12.13 -0.18 -10.59
CA THR A 72 12.97 -0.27 -11.78
C THR A 72 12.42 -1.37 -12.69
N THR A 73 12.76 -1.33 -13.95
CA THR A 73 12.49 -2.40 -14.91
C THR A 73 13.80 -2.81 -15.57
N ASP A 74 13.99 -4.11 -15.77
CA ASP A 74 15.18 -4.64 -16.41
C ASP A 74 15.00 -4.82 -17.93
N GLU A 75 16.01 -5.32 -18.60
CA GLU A 75 16.01 -5.54 -20.05
C GLU A 75 14.91 -6.51 -20.51
N ASN A 76 14.48 -7.42 -19.64
CA ASN A 76 13.45 -8.40 -19.92
C ASN A 76 12.06 -7.93 -19.45
N HIS A 77 11.92 -6.65 -19.10
CA HIS A 77 10.67 -6.03 -18.61
C HIS A 77 10.16 -6.58 -17.29
N TYR A 78 11.04 -7.19 -16.49
CA TYR A 78 10.70 -7.54 -15.11
C TYR A 78 10.74 -6.31 -14.22
N ILE A 79 9.75 -6.22 -13.31
CA ILE A 79 9.58 -5.11 -12.38
C ILE A 79 10.29 -5.44 -11.08
N HIS A 80 11.12 -4.52 -10.59
CA HIS A 80 11.84 -4.65 -9.34
C HIS A 80 11.51 -3.49 -8.42
N LEU A 81 11.32 -3.77 -7.13
CA LEU A 81 11.18 -2.74 -6.11
C LEU A 81 12.57 -2.17 -5.78
N THR A 82 12.67 -0.84 -5.74
CA THR A 82 13.83 -0.19 -5.13
C THR A 82 13.73 -0.31 -3.60
N ASP A 83 14.77 0.06 -2.87
CA ASP A 83 14.71 0.10 -1.40
C ASP A 83 13.55 0.99 -0.92
N LEU A 84 13.36 2.15 -1.57
CA LEU A 84 12.24 3.05 -1.26
C LEU A 84 10.89 2.40 -1.55
N GLY A 85 10.74 1.77 -2.71
CA GLY A 85 9.50 1.08 -3.09
C GLY A 85 9.18 -0.09 -2.18
N ARG A 86 10.19 -0.86 -1.81
CA ARG A 86 10.03 -1.98 -0.89
C ARG A 86 9.58 -1.51 0.50
N ASP A 87 10.17 -0.41 0.99
CA ASP A 87 9.82 0.15 2.28
C ASP A 87 8.34 0.57 2.33
N VAL A 88 7.86 1.24 1.28
CA VAL A 88 6.44 1.60 1.14
C VAL A 88 5.56 0.36 1.06
N ALA A 89 5.91 -0.59 0.20
CA ALA A 89 5.13 -1.81 -0.01
C ALA A 89 5.01 -2.65 1.26
N GLU A 90 6.11 -2.81 2.00
CA GLU A 90 6.12 -3.58 3.25
C GLU A 90 5.27 -2.93 4.34
N LYS A 91 5.31 -1.60 4.47
CA LYS A 91 4.47 -0.88 5.42
C LYS A 91 2.99 -1.05 5.13
N ILE A 92 2.59 -0.94 3.88
CA ILE A 92 1.19 -1.12 3.47
C ILE A 92 0.76 -2.58 3.66
N TYR A 93 1.59 -3.53 3.27
CA TYR A 93 1.32 -4.96 3.45
C TYR A 93 1.16 -5.33 4.93
N GLU A 94 2.01 -4.82 5.81
CA GLU A 94 1.90 -5.03 7.26
C GLU A 94 0.55 -4.51 7.78
N ARG A 95 0.16 -3.31 7.39
CA ARG A 95 -1.13 -2.73 7.78
C ARG A 95 -2.30 -3.56 7.26
N HIS A 96 -2.23 -3.99 6.02
CA HIS A 96 -3.25 -4.84 5.42
C HIS A 96 -3.47 -6.11 6.25
N CYS A 97 -2.40 -6.81 6.57
CA CYS A 97 -2.46 -8.04 7.36
C CYS A 97 -3.00 -7.78 8.78
N PHE A 98 -2.55 -6.71 9.42
CA PHE A 98 -3.00 -6.34 10.76
C PHE A 98 -4.50 -6.07 10.79
N PHE A 99 -4.99 -5.19 9.92
CA PHE A 99 -6.41 -4.84 9.91
C PHE A 99 -7.31 -5.99 9.52
N THR A 100 -6.92 -6.76 8.51
CA THR A 100 -7.68 -7.95 8.10
C THR A 100 -7.83 -8.92 9.27
N LYS A 101 -6.73 -9.25 9.92
CA LYS A 101 -6.73 -10.17 11.06
C LYS A 101 -7.54 -9.63 12.23
N HIS A 102 -7.38 -8.34 12.55
CA HIS A 102 -8.11 -7.71 13.65
C HIS A 102 -9.61 -7.69 13.39
N PHE A 103 -10.05 -7.32 12.22
CA PHE A 103 -11.46 -7.29 11.86
C PHE A 103 -12.10 -8.69 11.92
N ILE A 104 -11.41 -9.70 11.43
CA ILE A 104 -11.87 -11.09 11.55
C ILE A 104 -12.01 -11.48 13.03
N SER A 105 -11.06 -11.08 13.88
CA SER A 105 -11.07 -11.42 15.30
C SER A 105 -12.26 -10.84 16.06
N ILE A 106 -12.82 -9.73 15.61
CA ILE A 106 -14.01 -9.10 16.22
C ILE A 106 -15.32 -9.51 15.54
N GLY A 107 -15.27 -10.48 14.63
CA GLY A 107 -16.46 -11.08 14.03
C GLY A 107 -16.83 -10.58 12.64
N VAL A 108 -15.97 -9.79 11.98
CA VAL A 108 -16.21 -9.35 10.61
C VAL A 108 -15.95 -10.51 9.65
N ASP A 109 -16.81 -10.68 8.66
CA ASP A 109 -16.64 -11.66 7.60
C ASP A 109 -15.28 -11.47 6.90
N PRO A 110 -14.53 -12.55 6.61
CA PRO A 110 -13.18 -12.43 6.01
C PRO A 110 -13.10 -11.61 4.74
N GLU A 111 -14.07 -11.74 3.84
CA GLU A 111 -14.11 -10.97 2.59
C GLU A 111 -14.32 -9.48 2.86
N THR A 112 -15.24 -9.14 3.75
CA THR A 112 -15.49 -7.76 4.19
C THR A 112 -14.26 -7.20 4.93
N ALA A 113 -13.65 -7.99 5.80
CA ALA A 113 -12.47 -7.59 6.55
C ALA A 113 -11.31 -7.20 5.62
N GLU A 114 -11.07 -8.01 4.60
CA GLU A 114 -10.03 -7.74 3.60
C GLU A 114 -10.33 -6.47 2.79
N ALA A 115 -11.58 -6.29 2.36
CA ALA A 115 -12.00 -5.10 1.61
C ALA A 115 -11.85 -3.82 2.45
N ASP A 116 -12.23 -3.86 3.71
CA ASP A 116 -12.10 -2.72 4.62
C ASP A 116 -10.64 -2.43 4.96
N ALA A 117 -9.82 -3.47 5.15
CA ALA A 117 -8.39 -3.32 5.37
C ALA A 117 -7.71 -2.61 4.18
N CYS A 118 -8.06 -2.98 2.96
CA CYS A 118 -7.54 -2.33 1.74
C CYS A 118 -7.84 -0.82 1.70
N ARG A 119 -8.94 -0.38 2.31
CA ARG A 119 -9.29 1.04 2.36
C ARG A 119 -8.57 1.78 3.48
N ILE A 120 -8.60 1.23 4.69
CA ILE A 120 -8.08 1.92 5.87
C ILE A 120 -6.54 1.98 5.91
N GLU A 121 -5.86 1.04 5.29
CA GLU A 121 -4.40 0.94 5.35
C GLU A 121 -3.68 2.18 4.80
N HIS A 122 -4.31 2.92 3.90
CA HIS A 122 -3.74 4.12 3.28
C HIS A 122 -4.06 5.41 4.04
N ASP A 123 -5.12 5.41 4.84
CA ASP A 123 -5.70 6.64 5.39
C ASP A 123 -5.35 6.88 6.86
N ILE A 124 -4.66 5.95 7.50
CA ILE A 124 -4.32 6.03 8.90
C ILE A 124 -2.87 6.51 9.09
N SER A 125 -2.64 7.40 10.06
CA SER A 125 -1.30 7.87 10.38
C SER A 125 -0.46 6.75 11.02
N ALA A 126 0.87 6.91 10.92
CA ALA A 126 1.80 5.99 11.58
C ALA A 126 1.60 5.96 13.09
N GLU A 127 1.37 7.12 13.72
CA GLU A 127 1.14 7.22 15.15
C GLU A 127 -0.10 6.43 15.59
N THR A 128 -1.23 6.65 14.92
CA THR A 128 -2.47 5.94 15.25
C THR A 128 -2.33 4.44 15.02
N TYR A 129 -1.69 4.04 13.94
CA TYR A 129 -1.44 2.63 13.64
C TYR A 129 -0.59 1.96 14.72
N GLU A 130 0.52 2.59 15.12
CA GLU A 130 1.38 2.04 16.19
C GLU A 130 0.64 1.91 17.51
N ARG A 131 -0.19 2.88 17.87
CA ARG A 131 -1.01 2.82 19.08
C ARG A 131 -2.05 1.71 19.02
N LEU A 132 -2.66 1.49 17.87
CA LEU A 132 -3.59 0.39 17.67
C LEU A 132 -2.91 -0.96 17.83
N LYS A 133 -1.73 -1.14 17.25
CA LYS A 133 -0.95 -2.37 17.42
C LYS A 133 -0.63 -2.64 18.89
N GLU A 134 -0.17 -1.64 19.61
CA GLU A 134 0.13 -1.75 21.04
C GLU A 134 -1.11 -2.14 21.86
N SER A 135 -2.28 -1.56 21.56
CA SER A 135 -3.51 -1.85 22.29
C SER A 135 -3.97 -3.29 22.11
N VAL A 136 -3.75 -3.87 20.94
CA VAL A 136 -4.13 -5.26 20.65
C VAL A 136 -3.16 -6.25 21.29
N THR A 137 -1.88 -5.93 21.36
CA THR A 137 -0.88 -6.83 21.94
C THR A 137 -0.85 -6.85 23.46
N LYS A 138 -1.53 -5.89 24.13
CA LYS A 138 -1.60 -5.81 25.60
C LYS A 138 -2.72 -6.64 26.22
N GLU A 139 -3.57 -7.27 25.42
CA GLU A 139 -4.65 -8.14 25.92
C GLU A 139 -4.18 -9.58 26.12
#